data_b590372369cbd245a8cec1966b5df978
#
_entry.id   b590372369cbd245a8cec1966b5df978
#
_cell.length_a   1.000
_cell.length_b   1.000
_cell.length_c   1.000
_cell.angle_alpha   90.00
_cell.angle_beta   90.00
_cell.angle_gamma   90.00
#
_symmetry.space_group_name_H-M   'P 1'
#
loop_
_entity.id
_entity.type
_entity.pdbx_description
1 polymer ?
#
loop_
_entity_poly.entity_id
_entity_poly.type
_entity_poly.pdbx_seq_one_letter_code
_entity_poly.pdbx_strand_id
1 'polypeptide(L)'
;MDKKVVFIMGPGHCGSTLLDLLLGSHSQSFSLGELHRIGGLVAGPSEGYRKICGVCVGECELWNKRVPLSFLRMYFAKENKLQAGLSKVSHYIYNPYKLIARWSGKSILIDSSKGSAWIERRLHPSYTWHGIKPYLIYMCRDGRAVVNSYYRKYPEQGIANVIQKWKQQTDTMNAFFVKFPHEKLKVQYEELATRPERVVRALCGFLNIEYEEAMLRYWTHEHHHLMGNGGTRSLIFKYREKLGINEEALRNRREEAKQFYDASYYDEMELGIHLDERWRVELSREHCECFDMLAGDTNKSLDYGRDEPQHHE
;
A
#
# COMPACT_ATOMS: atom_id res chain seq x y z
N MET A 1 24.71 0.82 -9.62
CA MET A 1 23.60 1.75 -9.32
C MET A 1 23.14 1.53 -7.89
N ASP A 2 22.99 2.62 -7.14
CA ASP A 2 22.44 2.55 -5.80
C ASP A 2 21.00 2.04 -5.85
N LYS A 3 20.67 1.12 -4.96
CA LYS A 3 19.32 0.59 -4.85
C LYS A 3 18.46 1.52 -4.03
N LYS A 4 17.22 1.72 -4.43
CA LYS A 4 16.26 2.56 -3.72
C LYS A 4 15.17 1.70 -3.07
N VAL A 5 14.82 2.01 -1.83
CA VAL A 5 13.62 1.49 -1.19
C VAL A 5 12.69 2.65 -0.91
N VAL A 6 11.51 2.62 -1.52
CA VAL A 6 10.46 3.62 -1.38
C VAL A 6 9.42 3.08 -0.41
N PHE A 7 9.39 3.62 0.78
CA PHE A 7 8.35 3.31 1.77
C PHE A 7 7.13 4.19 1.51
N ILE A 8 5.96 3.56 1.34
CA ILE A 8 4.69 4.26 1.31
C ILE A 8 4.05 4.14 2.70
N MET A 9 4.02 5.26 3.43
CA MET A 9 3.37 5.40 4.73
C MET A 9 1.97 5.98 4.55
N GLY A 10 1.04 5.62 5.40
CA GLY A 10 -0.32 6.18 5.44
C GLY A 10 -1.29 5.30 6.20
N PRO A 11 -2.46 5.82 6.61
CA PRO A 11 -3.50 5.01 7.23
C PRO A 11 -4.02 3.96 6.25
N GLY A 12 -4.69 2.92 6.75
CA GLY A 12 -5.43 2.02 5.86
C GLY A 12 -6.41 2.81 5.00
N HIS A 13 -6.71 2.33 3.80
CA HIS A 13 -7.64 2.98 2.86
C HIS A 13 -7.23 4.37 2.33
N CYS A 14 -5.97 4.78 2.48
CA CYS A 14 -5.45 6.05 1.97
C CYS A 14 -5.08 6.06 0.47
N GLY A 15 -5.24 4.95 -0.25
CA GLY A 15 -4.82 4.85 -1.66
C GLY A 15 -3.40 4.32 -1.89
N SER A 16 -2.72 3.85 -0.83
CA SER A 16 -1.34 3.34 -0.91
C SER A 16 -1.15 2.20 -1.92
N THR A 17 -2.16 1.33 -2.12
CA THR A 17 -2.10 0.25 -3.12
C THR A 17 -2.11 0.79 -4.54
N LEU A 18 -2.89 1.84 -4.81
CA LEU A 18 -2.90 2.51 -6.12
C LEU A 18 -1.51 3.10 -6.41
N LEU A 19 -0.97 3.87 -5.47
CA LEU A 19 0.35 4.48 -5.62
C LEU A 19 1.46 3.44 -5.80
N ASP A 20 1.42 2.34 -5.02
CA ASP A 20 2.38 1.24 -5.12
C ASP A 20 2.35 0.58 -6.50
N LEU A 21 1.16 0.28 -7.02
CA LEU A 21 1.01 -0.34 -8.34
C LEU A 21 1.43 0.60 -9.48
N LEU A 22 1.12 1.91 -9.39
CA LEU A 22 1.58 2.91 -10.36
C LEU A 22 3.11 2.98 -10.39
N LEU A 23 3.76 3.14 -9.23
CA LEU A 23 5.22 3.18 -9.14
C LEU A 23 5.85 1.82 -9.50
N GLY A 24 5.22 0.73 -9.11
CA GLY A 24 5.67 -0.63 -9.42
C GLY A 24 5.55 -1.01 -10.91
N SER A 25 4.83 -0.20 -11.70
CA SER A 25 4.70 -0.36 -13.15
C SER A 25 5.87 0.24 -13.94
N HIS A 26 6.73 1.03 -13.29
CA HIS A 26 7.94 1.55 -13.93
C HIS A 26 8.96 0.44 -14.21
N SER A 27 9.66 0.53 -15.35
CA SER A 27 10.61 -0.50 -15.83
C SER A 27 11.72 -0.85 -14.83
N GLN A 28 12.16 0.10 -13.98
CA GLN A 28 13.19 -0.09 -12.96
C GLN A 28 12.63 -0.45 -11.57
N SER A 29 11.31 -0.46 -11.40
CA SER A 29 10.65 -0.61 -10.09
C SER A 29 10.05 -2.00 -9.90
N PHE A 30 9.84 -2.35 -8.64
CA PHE A 30 9.14 -3.56 -8.22
C PHE A 30 8.23 -3.28 -7.04
N SER A 31 6.92 -3.54 -7.21
CA SER A 31 5.90 -3.43 -6.15
C SER A 31 5.97 -4.63 -5.21
N LEU A 32 6.30 -4.39 -3.95
CA LEU A 32 6.30 -5.40 -2.89
C LEU A 32 4.92 -5.57 -2.24
N GLY A 33 4.12 -4.52 -2.23
CA GLY A 33 2.90 -4.47 -1.46
C GLY A 33 3.14 -4.34 0.05
N GLU A 34 2.28 -4.98 0.84
CA GLU A 34 2.33 -4.94 2.30
C GLU A 34 3.30 -6.00 2.85
N LEU A 35 4.61 -5.78 2.70
CA LEU A 35 5.66 -6.73 3.06
C LEU A 35 5.59 -7.17 4.55
N HIS A 36 5.09 -6.31 5.45
CA HIS A 36 4.90 -6.63 6.87
C HIS A 36 3.93 -7.82 7.10
N ARG A 37 3.09 -8.15 6.14
CA ARG A 37 2.14 -9.26 6.22
C ARG A 37 2.77 -10.62 5.95
N ILE A 38 3.94 -10.65 5.31
CA ILE A 38 4.56 -11.89 4.84
C ILE A 38 4.83 -12.87 5.98
N GLY A 39 5.20 -12.39 7.16
CA GLY A 39 5.41 -13.23 8.35
C GLY A 39 4.16 -14.04 8.72
N GLY A 40 2.98 -13.42 8.69
CA GLY A 40 1.70 -14.10 8.93
C GLY A 40 1.30 -15.06 7.80
N LEU A 41 1.58 -14.69 6.55
CA LEU A 41 1.26 -15.51 5.38
C LEU A 41 2.12 -16.79 5.33
N VAL A 42 3.35 -16.73 5.82
CA VAL A 42 4.29 -17.85 5.80
C VAL A 42 4.19 -18.75 7.04
N ALA A 43 3.68 -18.24 8.18
CA ALA A 43 3.67 -18.93 9.47
C ALA A 43 2.46 -19.85 9.74
N GLY A 44 1.45 -19.89 8.89
CA GLY A 44 0.24 -20.72 9.11
C GLY A 44 0.44 -22.23 8.78
N PRO A 45 -0.56 -23.12 8.98
CA PRO A 45 -0.43 -24.56 8.85
C PRO A 45 0.12 -25.02 7.49
N SER A 46 0.88 -26.08 7.52
CA SER A 46 1.75 -26.58 6.45
C SER A 46 1.04 -27.30 5.30
N GLU A 47 -0.28 -27.32 5.25
CA GLU A 47 -1.00 -28.07 4.24
C GLU A 47 -1.70 -27.13 3.26
N GLY A 48 -1.24 -27.16 2.03
CA GLY A 48 -1.81 -26.46 0.89
C GLY A 48 -0.95 -25.30 0.39
N TYR A 49 -0.97 -25.13 -0.90
CA TYR A 49 -0.41 -24.02 -1.63
C TYR A 49 -0.92 -22.69 -1.07
N ARG A 50 -0.01 -21.88 -0.51
CA ARG A 50 -0.37 -20.58 0.04
C ARG A 50 -0.21 -19.52 -1.02
N LYS A 51 -1.31 -18.86 -1.34
CA LYS A 51 -1.32 -17.69 -2.19
C LYS A 51 -0.70 -16.50 -1.43
N ILE A 52 0.61 -16.40 -1.46
CA ILE A 52 1.35 -15.26 -0.88
C ILE A 52 1.10 -14.02 -1.73
N CYS A 53 1.18 -14.15 -3.06
CA CYS A 53 0.91 -13.07 -3.99
C CYS A 53 -0.57 -12.76 -4.12
N GLY A 54 -0.92 -11.49 -4.03
CA GLY A 54 -2.30 -11.00 -4.18
C GLY A 54 -2.77 -10.81 -5.63
N VAL A 55 -1.88 -11.02 -6.62
CA VAL A 55 -2.15 -10.74 -8.04
C VAL A 55 -1.99 -11.97 -8.93
N CYS A 56 -1.03 -12.87 -8.62
CA CYS A 56 -0.82 -14.07 -9.42
C CYS A 56 -1.99 -15.05 -9.28
N VAL A 57 -2.34 -15.68 -10.39
CA VAL A 57 -3.22 -16.83 -10.44
C VAL A 57 -2.36 -18.08 -10.37
N GLY A 58 -2.57 -18.92 -9.35
CA GLY A 58 -1.72 -20.07 -9.11
C GLY A 58 -0.40 -19.71 -8.40
N GLU A 59 0.66 -20.45 -8.67
CA GLU A 59 1.99 -20.23 -8.09
C GLU A 59 2.63 -18.93 -8.59
N CYS A 60 3.06 -18.10 -7.65
CA CYS A 60 3.81 -16.90 -7.99
C CYS A 60 5.28 -17.25 -8.27
N GLU A 61 5.75 -16.95 -9.46
CA GLU A 61 7.12 -17.20 -9.88
C GLU A 61 8.15 -16.58 -8.93
N LEU A 62 7.87 -15.39 -8.43
CA LEU A 62 8.76 -14.72 -7.49
C LEU A 62 8.62 -15.28 -6.06
N TRP A 63 7.44 -15.10 -5.46
CA TRP A 63 7.24 -15.33 -4.03
C TRP A 63 7.20 -16.81 -3.64
N ASN A 64 6.84 -17.68 -4.56
CA ASN A 64 6.77 -19.12 -4.29
C ASN A 64 8.00 -19.89 -4.75
N LYS A 65 8.67 -19.43 -5.84
CA LYS A 65 9.77 -20.16 -6.44
C LYS A 65 11.14 -19.52 -6.22
N ARG A 66 11.26 -18.19 -6.40
CA ARG A 66 12.56 -17.52 -6.33
C ARG A 66 12.95 -17.06 -4.95
N VAL A 67 11.98 -16.64 -4.12
CA VAL A 67 12.24 -16.13 -2.77
C VAL A 67 12.09 -17.27 -1.76
N PRO A 68 13.17 -17.70 -1.08
CA PRO A 68 13.08 -18.77 -0.10
C PRO A 68 12.17 -18.40 1.07
N LEU A 69 11.13 -19.21 1.33
CA LEU A 69 10.16 -18.96 2.41
C LEU A 69 10.83 -18.99 3.80
N SER A 70 11.86 -19.82 3.99
CA SER A 70 12.66 -19.86 5.21
C SER A 70 13.34 -18.53 5.50
N PHE A 71 13.85 -17.89 4.45
CA PHE A 71 14.44 -16.54 4.53
C PHE A 71 13.40 -15.49 4.92
N LEU A 72 12.21 -15.51 4.31
CA LEU A 72 11.13 -14.60 4.65
C LEU A 72 10.65 -14.78 6.09
N ARG A 73 10.56 -16.03 6.56
CA ARG A 73 10.22 -16.33 7.95
C ARG A 73 11.23 -15.72 8.93
N MET A 74 12.51 -15.89 8.66
CA MET A 74 13.59 -15.38 9.52
C MET A 74 13.53 -13.85 9.66
N TYR A 75 13.27 -13.13 8.58
CA TYR A 75 13.30 -11.66 8.56
C TYR A 75 12.00 -10.97 8.94
N PHE A 76 10.86 -11.61 8.66
CA PHE A 76 9.55 -10.97 8.75
C PHE A 76 8.58 -11.67 9.72
N ALA A 77 8.97 -12.76 10.38
CA ALA A 77 8.18 -13.36 11.45
C ALA A 77 8.03 -12.39 12.63
N LYS A 78 6.89 -12.48 13.35
CA LYS A 78 6.71 -11.74 14.60
C LYS A 78 7.84 -12.10 15.57
N GLU A 79 8.64 -11.12 15.91
CA GLU A 79 9.84 -11.27 16.74
C GLU A 79 9.48 -11.65 18.18
N ASN A 80 9.90 -12.83 18.61
CA ASN A 80 10.17 -13.10 20.02
C ASN A 80 11.43 -12.31 20.44
N LYS A 81 11.55 -11.87 21.70
CA LYS A 81 12.69 -11.07 22.20
C LYS A 81 14.07 -11.65 21.86
N LEU A 82 14.18 -12.98 21.78
CA LEU A 82 15.42 -13.67 21.39
C LEU A 82 15.69 -13.54 19.87
N GLN A 83 14.65 -13.61 19.05
CA GLN A 83 14.75 -13.42 17.58
C GLN A 83 15.06 -11.97 17.22
N ALA A 84 14.64 -10.99 18.04
CA ALA A 84 14.96 -9.58 17.85
C ALA A 84 16.46 -9.28 17.98
N GLY A 85 17.18 -10.00 18.84
CA GLY A 85 18.64 -9.91 18.95
C GLY A 85 19.35 -10.53 17.75
N LEU A 86 18.92 -11.70 17.32
CA LEU A 86 19.47 -12.40 16.16
C LEU A 86 19.11 -11.69 14.84
N SER A 87 17.92 -11.09 14.74
CA SER A 87 17.52 -10.32 13.56
C SER A 87 18.38 -9.07 13.38
N LYS A 88 18.78 -8.38 14.46
CA LYS A 88 19.71 -7.24 14.38
C LYS A 88 21.06 -7.65 13.77
N VAL A 89 21.65 -8.75 14.22
CA VAL A 89 22.92 -9.26 13.67
C VAL A 89 22.73 -9.70 12.22
N SER A 90 21.64 -10.38 11.91
CA SER A 90 21.36 -10.83 10.54
C SER A 90 21.12 -9.69 9.56
N HIS A 91 20.55 -8.55 10.02
CA HIS A 91 20.38 -7.35 9.20
C HIS A 91 21.73 -6.72 8.78
N TYR A 92 22.79 -6.87 9.57
CA TYR A 92 24.13 -6.43 9.18
C TYR A 92 24.73 -7.33 8.09
N ILE A 93 24.41 -8.64 8.10
CA ILE A 93 24.98 -9.61 7.16
C ILE A 93 24.16 -9.66 5.86
N TYR A 94 22.85 -9.66 5.97
CA TYR A 94 21.93 -9.79 4.82
C TYR A 94 20.81 -8.76 4.90
N ASN A 95 20.76 -7.81 3.97
CA ASN A 95 19.63 -6.91 3.85
C ASN A 95 18.55 -7.54 2.96
N PRO A 96 17.31 -7.71 3.46
CA PRO A 96 16.23 -8.37 2.69
C PRO A 96 15.88 -7.64 1.38
N TYR A 97 15.89 -6.30 1.37
CA TYR A 97 15.62 -5.55 0.16
C TYR A 97 16.72 -5.72 -0.89
N LYS A 98 17.98 -5.82 -0.48
CA LYS A 98 19.08 -6.10 -1.42
C LYS A 98 18.89 -7.46 -2.11
N LEU A 99 18.45 -8.46 -1.35
CA LEU A 99 18.19 -9.78 -1.90
C LEU A 99 16.96 -9.78 -2.81
N ILE A 100 15.86 -9.15 -2.40
CA ILE A 100 14.65 -9.03 -3.24
C ILE A 100 14.97 -8.26 -4.53
N ALA A 101 15.76 -7.16 -4.47
CA ALA A 101 16.21 -6.43 -5.64
C ALA A 101 17.04 -7.30 -6.59
N ARG A 102 17.86 -8.22 -6.04
CA ARG A 102 18.62 -9.19 -6.86
C ARG A 102 17.68 -10.20 -7.53
N TRP A 103 16.69 -10.72 -6.81
CA TRP A 103 15.74 -11.71 -7.34
C TRP A 103 14.76 -11.12 -8.36
N SER A 104 14.32 -9.87 -8.13
CA SER A 104 13.44 -9.16 -9.06
C SER A 104 14.17 -8.57 -10.26
N GLY A 105 15.51 -8.39 -10.18
CA GLY A 105 16.30 -7.69 -11.19
C GLY A 105 16.09 -6.17 -11.22
N LYS A 106 15.37 -5.61 -10.21
CA LYS A 106 15.00 -4.19 -10.18
C LYS A 106 15.88 -3.38 -9.21
N SER A 107 16.05 -2.10 -9.50
CA SER A 107 16.84 -1.17 -8.68
C SER A 107 16.00 -0.39 -7.66
N ILE A 108 14.67 -0.32 -7.85
CA ILE A 108 13.74 0.40 -6.99
C ILE A 108 12.70 -0.58 -6.45
N LEU A 109 12.59 -0.67 -5.13
CA LEU A 109 11.61 -1.51 -4.45
C LEU A 109 10.58 -0.62 -3.77
N ILE A 110 9.29 -0.89 -3.97
CA ILE A 110 8.19 -0.13 -3.38
C ILE A 110 7.56 -0.98 -2.27
N ASP A 111 7.67 -0.51 -1.02
CA ASP A 111 7.10 -1.17 0.17
C ASP A 111 5.95 -0.34 0.73
N SER A 112 4.73 -0.78 0.52
CA SER A 112 3.53 -0.15 1.03
C SER A 112 3.03 -0.73 2.36
N SER A 113 3.93 -1.14 3.23
CA SER A 113 3.61 -1.65 4.58
C SER A 113 2.99 -0.61 5.51
N LYS A 114 2.96 0.66 5.15
CA LYS A 114 2.23 1.79 5.74
C LYS A 114 2.69 2.24 7.13
N GLY A 115 2.98 1.35 8.05
CA GLY A 115 3.22 1.67 9.45
C GLY A 115 4.56 2.37 9.71
N SER A 116 4.56 3.50 10.43
CA SER A 116 5.78 4.22 10.83
C SER A 116 6.75 3.33 11.61
N ALA A 117 6.27 2.52 12.55
CA ALA A 117 7.11 1.59 13.31
C ALA A 117 7.75 0.49 12.44
N TRP A 118 7.09 0.09 11.34
CA TRP A 118 7.70 -0.81 10.36
C TRP A 118 8.87 -0.14 9.65
N ILE A 119 8.67 1.09 9.19
CA ILE A 119 9.66 1.88 8.46
C ILE A 119 10.84 2.20 9.36
N GLU A 120 10.59 2.67 10.59
CA GLU A 120 11.61 3.03 11.57
C GLU A 120 12.62 1.89 11.82
N ARG A 121 12.12 0.67 12.01
CA ARG A 121 12.97 -0.53 12.17
C ARG A 121 13.84 -0.83 10.95
N ARG A 122 13.56 -0.24 9.80
CA ARG A 122 14.28 -0.41 8.52
C ARG A 122 15.22 0.74 8.18
N LEU A 123 15.29 1.75 9.04
CA LEU A 123 16.27 2.85 8.92
C LEU A 123 17.62 2.53 9.61
N HIS A 124 17.85 1.27 9.91
CA HIS A 124 19.10 0.84 10.55
C HIS A 124 20.31 1.13 9.64
N PRO A 125 21.49 1.54 10.20
CA PRO A 125 22.70 1.86 9.42
C PRO A 125 23.13 0.79 8.42
N SER A 126 22.80 -0.48 8.67
CA SER A 126 23.09 -1.58 7.74
C SER A 126 22.46 -1.38 6.34
N TYR A 127 21.41 -0.59 6.21
CA TYR A 127 20.79 -0.31 4.90
C TYR A 127 21.74 0.52 4.03
N THR A 128 22.33 1.58 4.59
CA THR A 128 23.31 2.42 3.89
C THR A 128 24.56 1.65 3.54
N TRP A 129 25.05 0.76 4.43
CA TRP A 129 26.20 -0.10 4.17
C TRP A 129 25.95 -1.07 3.00
N HIS A 130 24.71 -1.45 2.77
CA HIS A 130 24.34 -2.29 1.63
C HIS A 130 24.07 -1.51 0.34
N GLY A 131 24.34 -0.21 0.31
CA GLY A 131 24.07 0.65 -0.84
C GLY A 131 22.57 0.81 -1.14
N ILE A 132 21.75 0.86 -0.07
CA ILE A 132 20.30 1.08 -0.17
C ILE A 132 19.99 2.49 0.30
N LYS A 133 19.34 3.27 -0.55
CA LYS A 133 18.86 4.62 -0.23
C LYS A 133 17.36 4.57 0.08
N PRO A 134 16.95 4.88 1.32
CA PRO A 134 15.54 4.92 1.69
C PRO A 134 14.90 6.24 1.27
N TYR A 135 13.66 6.15 0.76
CA TYR A 135 12.76 7.25 0.43
C TYR A 135 11.45 7.04 1.16
N LEU A 136 10.78 8.12 1.56
CA LEU A 136 9.48 8.07 2.21
C LEU A 136 8.45 8.84 1.40
N ILE A 137 7.35 8.19 1.03
CA ILE A 137 6.16 8.84 0.51
C ILE A 137 5.06 8.70 1.55
N TYR A 138 4.57 9.82 2.06
CA TYR A 138 3.44 9.86 2.96
C TYR A 138 2.17 10.07 2.15
N MET A 139 1.41 8.99 1.99
CA MET A 139 0.13 9.00 1.28
C MET A 139 -0.96 9.52 2.20
N CYS A 140 -1.42 10.74 1.94
CA CYS A 140 -2.50 11.40 2.66
C CYS A 140 -3.82 11.22 1.91
N ARG A 141 -4.91 11.16 2.63
CA ARG A 141 -6.28 11.15 2.13
C ARG A 141 -7.18 11.85 3.13
N ASP A 142 -8.25 12.49 2.66
CA ASP A 142 -9.27 13.07 3.55
C ASP A 142 -9.69 12.04 4.60
N GLY A 143 -9.60 12.44 5.87
CA GLY A 143 -9.88 11.54 6.98
C GLY A 143 -11.32 11.03 7.00
N ARG A 144 -12.27 11.84 6.49
CA ARG A 144 -13.68 11.45 6.34
C ARG A 144 -13.81 10.27 5.38
N ALA A 145 -13.08 10.29 4.27
CA ALA A 145 -13.06 9.19 3.31
C ALA A 145 -12.43 7.91 3.89
N VAL A 146 -11.36 8.06 4.67
CA VAL A 146 -10.71 6.93 5.35
C VAL A 146 -11.63 6.34 6.41
N VAL A 147 -12.20 7.19 7.27
CA VAL A 147 -13.13 6.79 8.34
C VAL A 147 -14.36 6.10 7.74
N ASN A 148 -14.96 6.66 6.69
CA ASN A 148 -16.08 6.05 6.00
C ASN A 148 -15.77 4.63 5.50
N SER A 149 -14.60 4.45 4.88
CA SER A 149 -14.17 3.15 4.38
C SER A 149 -13.97 2.11 5.49
N TYR A 150 -13.49 2.54 6.66
CA TYR A 150 -13.38 1.67 7.84
C TYR A 150 -14.74 1.37 8.45
N TYR A 151 -15.58 2.40 8.66
CA TYR A 151 -16.88 2.28 9.29
C TYR A 151 -17.81 1.37 8.49
N ARG A 152 -17.82 1.49 7.16
CA ARG A 152 -18.57 0.59 6.28
C ARG A 152 -18.16 -0.87 6.45
N LYS A 153 -16.88 -1.14 6.68
CA LYS A 153 -16.35 -2.51 6.85
C LYS A 153 -16.53 -3.05 8.27
N TYR A 154 -16.54 -2.18 9.28
CA TYR A 154 -16.56 -2.55 10.69
C TYR A 154 -17.52 -1.61 11.48
N PRO A 155 -18.82 -1.59 11.15
CA PRO A 155 -19.78 -0.69 11.76
C PRO A 155 -19.94 -0.92 13.26
N GLU A 156 -19.71 -2.14 13.73
CA GLU A 156 -19.75 -2.53 15.14
C GLU A 156 -18.75 -1.78 16.02
N GLN A 157 -17.71 -1.20 15.44
CA GLN A 157 -16.72 -0.44 16.20
C GLN A 157 -17.22 0.95 16.61
N GLY A 158 -18.30 1.45 16.00
CA GLY A 158 -18.83 2.78 16.20
C GLY A 158 -17.95 3.89 15.59
N ILE A 159 -18.62 4.91 15.03
CA ILE A 159 -17.97 5.96 14.24
C ILE A 159 -16.92 6.75 15.05
N ALA A 160 -17.23 7.13 16.29
CA ALA A 160 -16.33 7.91 17.14
C ALA A 160 -15.00 7.17 17.41
N ASN A 161 -15.07 5.86 17.67
CA ASN A 161 -13.86 5.04 17.87
C ASN A 161 -13.02 4.95 16.61
N VAL A 162 -13.65 4.82 15.43
CA VAL A 162 -12.94 4.78 14.14
C VAL A 162 -12.25 6.12 13.89
N ILE A 163 -12.92 7.26 14.17
CA ILE A 163 -12.34 8.60 14.05
C ILE A 163 -11.12 8.75 14.97
N GLN A 164 -11.24 8.38 16.24
CA GLN A 164 -10.14 8.50 17.22
C GLN A 164 -8.93 7.64 16.82
N LYS A 165 -9.15 6.40 16.34
CA LYS A 165 -8.09 5.54 15.84
C LYS A 165 -7.37 6.15 14.62
N TRP A 166 -8.14 6.68 13.67
CA TRP A 166 -7.58 7.36 12.51
C TRP A 166 -6.74 8.58 12.93
N LYS A 167 -7.28 9.42 13.83
CA LYS A 167 -6.59 10.59 14.37
C LYS A 167 -5.25 10.20 15.01
N GLN A 168 -5.27 9.27 15.95
CA GLN A 168 -4.07 8.82 16.67
C GLN A 168 -3.00 8.27 15.71
N GLN A 169 -3.42 7.48 14.73
CA GLN A 169 -2.53 6.92 13.71
C GLN A 169 -1.93 8.04 12.85
N THR A 170 -2.73 9.00 12.41
CA THR A 170 -2.30 10.12 11.57
C THR A 170 -1.37 11.05 12.32
N ASP A 171 -1.66 11.39 13.59
CA ASP A 171 -0.78 12.22 14.43
C ASP A 171 0.59 11.54 14.63
N THR A 172 0.61 10.22 14.84
CA THR A 172 1.84 9.44 14.94
C THR A 172 2.65 9.47 13.63
N MET A 173 1.97 9.34 12.49
CA MET A 173 2.60 9.39 11.16
C MET A 173 3.12 10.79 10.82
N ASN A 174 2.39 11.85 11.18
CA ASN A 174 2.85 13.24 11.03
C ASN A 174 4.14 13.47 11.81
N ALA A 175 4.18 13.05 13.08
CA ALA A 175 5.37 13.18 13.91
C ALA A 175 6.56 12.38 13.35
N PHE A 176 6.33 11.18 12.83
CA PHE A 176 7.35 10.38 12.18
C PHE A 176 7.84 11.02 10.89
N PHE A 177 6.93 11.53 10.05
CA PHE A 177 7.30 12.20 8.80
C PHE A 177 8.23 13.38 9.04
N VAL A 178 7.96 14.21 10.04
CA VAL A 178 8.84 15.34 10.39
C VAL A 178 10.26 14.87 10.72
N LYS A 179 10.39 13.79 11.49
CA LYS A 179 11.67 13.24 11.98
C LYS A 179 12.41 12.35 10.97
N PHE A 180 11.75 11.94 9.88
CA PHE A 180 12.39 11.05 8.91
C PHE A 180 13.63 11.70 8.29
N PRO A 181 14.82 11.04 8.36
CA PRO A 181 16.11 11.70 8.11
C PRO A 181 16.54 11.71 6.63
N HIS A 182 15.76 11.07 5.74
CA HIS A 182 16.09 10.95 4.32
C HIS A 182 15.08 11.70 3.45
N GLU A 183 15.19 11.53 2.13
CA GLU A 183 14.27 12.11 1.15
C GLU A 183 12.81 11.70 1.44
N LYS A 184 11.91 12.67 1.51
CA LYS A 184 10.51 12.46 1.84
C LYS A 184 9.59 13.41 1.10
N LEU A 185 8.38 12.92 0.79
CA LEU A 185 7.35 13.68 0.07
C LEU A 185 5.96 13.29 0.59
N LYS A 186 5.03 14.24 0.69
CA LYS A 186 3.60 13.98 0.87
C LYS A 186 2.91 13.89 -0.48
N VAL A 187 1.96 12.96 -0.60
CA VAL A 187 1.09 12.79 -1.79
C VAL A 187 -0.35 12.74 -1.32
N GLN A 188 -1.21 13.56 -1.89
CA GLN A 188 -2.64 13.53 -1.65
C GLN A 188 -3.31 12.54 -2.60
N TYR A 189 -4.17 11.68 -2.06
CA TYR A 189 -4.91 10.68 -2.84
C TYR A 189 -5.80 11.33 -3.90
N GLU A 190 -6.49 12.40 -3.54
CA GLU A 190 -7.40 13.12 -4.40
C GLU A 190 -6.66 13.72 -5.62
N GLU A 191 -5.46 14.27 -5.40
CA GLU A 191 -4.64 14.75 -6.50
C GLU A 191 -4.11 13.60 -7.37
N LEU A 192 -3.67 12.49 -6.76
CA LEU A 192 -3.25 11.29 -7.50
C LEU A 192 -4.41 10.73 -8.35
N ALA A 193 -5.64 10.73 -7.83
CA ALA A 193 -6.79 10.17 -8.52
C ALA A 193 -7.33 11.08 -9.64
N THR A 194 -7.23 12.41 -9.49
CA THR A 194 -7.76 13.39 -10.46
C THR A 194 -6.72 13.85 -11.48
N ARG A 195 -5.43 13.84 -11.10
CA ARG A 195 -4.30 14.30 -11.92
C ARG A 195 -3.14 13.30 -11.89
N PRO A 196 -3.39 12.02 -12.22
CA PRO A 196 -2.41 10.94 -12.00
C PRO A 196 -1.10 11.18 -12.73
N GLU A 197 -1.13 11.65 -13.97
CA GLU A 197 0.10 11.93 -14.73
C GLU A 197 0.98 12.98 -14.04
N ARG A 198 0.39 14.08 -13.61
CA ARG A 198 1.13 15.15 -12.92
C ARG A 198 1.83 14.61 -11.66
N VAL A 199 1.09 13.85 -10.85
CA VAL A 199 1.63 13.31 -9.60
C VAL A 199 2.71 12.25 -9.87
N VAL A 200 2.49 11.35 -10.83
CA VAL A 200 3.46 10.30 -11.16
C VAL A 200 4.74 10.92 -11.78
N ARG A 201 4.64 11.97 -12.62
CA ARG A 201 5.81 12.72 -13.11
C ARG A 201 6.61 13.36 -11.97
N ALA A 202 5.93 13.99 -11.02
CA ALA A 202 6.59 14.57 -9.84
C ALA A 202 7.29 13.50 -8.99
N LEU A 203 6.68 12.33 -8.83
CA LEU A 203 7.28 11.18 -8.14
C LEU A 203 8.48 10.61 -8.88
N CYS A 204 8.45 10.53 -10.20
CA CYS A 204 9.60 10.13 -11.00
C CYS A 204 10.76 11.11 -10.82
N GLY A 205 10.49 12.42 -10.85
CA GLY A 205 11.50 13.45 -10.54
C GLY A 205 12.06 13.31 -9.12
N PHE A 206 11.19 13.10 -8.11
CA PHE A 206 11.61 12.84 -6.72
C PHE A 206 12.51 11.60 -6.59
N LEU A 207 12.22 10.56 -7.36
CA LEU A 207 13.01 9.33 -7.39
C LEU A 207 14.20 9.41 -8.35
N ASN A 208 14.37 10.51 -9.08
CA ASN A 208 15.38 10.68 -10.13
C ASN A 208 15.39 9.51 -11.12
N ILE A 209 14.23 9.32 -11.77
CA ILE A 209 13.98 8.38 -12.86
C ILE A 209 13.13 9.05 -13.94
N GLU A 210 13.22 8.56 -15.16
CA GLU A 210 12.40 9.03 -16.27
C GLU A 210 10.93 8.59 -16.10
N TYR A 211 10.01 9.43 -16.52
CA TYR A 211 8.60 9.08 -16.52
C TYR A 211 8.25 8.15 -17.68
N GLU A 212 7.51 7.09 -17.38
CA GLU A 212 6.98 6.15 -18.36
C GLU A 212 5.44 6.25 -18.38
N GLU A 213 4.84 6.67 -19.48
CA GLU A 213 3.38 6.83 -19.60
C GLU A 213 2.61 5.54 -19.26
N ALA A 214 3.21 4.39 -19.58
CA ALA A 214 2.64 3.08 -19.28
C ALA A 214 2.35 2.86 -17.79
N MET A 215 3.03 3.57 -16.87
CA MET A 215 2.78 3.50 -15.43
C MET A 215 1.32 3.80 -15.07
N LEU A 216 0.66 4.70 -15.81
CA LEU A 216 -0.74 5.08 -15.57
C LEU A 216 -1.73 3.95 -15.84
N ARG A 217 -1.31 2.92 -16.56
CA ARG A 217 -2.10 1.72 -16.88
C ARG A 217 -1.59 0.51 -16.12
N TYR A 218 -1.43 0.64 -14.78
CA TYR A 218 -0.84 -0.39 -13.92
C TYR A 218 -1.47 -1.79 -14.11
N TRP A 219 -2.74 -1.88 -14.51
CA TRP A 219 -3.44 -3.14 -14.76
C TRP A 219 -2.91 -3.91 -15.96
N THR A 220 -2.14 -3.26 -16.85
CA THR A 220 -1.51 -3.91 -18.01
C THR A 220 -0.17 -4.54 -17.69
N HIS A 221 0.41 -4.24 -16.50
CA HIS A 221 1.72 -4.70 -16.10
C HIS A 221 1.68 -6.00 -15.30
N GLU A 222 2.80 -6.70 -15.26
CA GLU A 222 2.99 -7.84 -14.37
C GLU A 222 3.31 -7.33 -12.96
N HIS A 223 2.55 -7.80 -11.98
CA HIS A 223 2.75 -7.49 -10.58
C HIS A 223 2.81 -8.76 -9.73
N HIS A 224 3.65 -8.70 -8.68
CA HIS A 224 3.75 -9.75 -7.65
C HIS A 224 3.44 -9.16 -6.26
N HIS A 225 2.42 -8.34 -6.19
CA HIS A 225 2.04 -7.51 -5.04
C HIS A 225 1.51 -8.34 -3.87
N LEU A 226 2.04 -8.09 -2.66
CA LEU A 226 1.58 -8.75 -1.43
C LEU A 226 0.41 -7.99 -0.81
N MET A 227 -0.71 -8.66 -0.60
CA MET A 227 -1.90 -8.07 0.04
C MET A 227 -2.38 -6.77 -0.67
N GLY A 228 -2.70 -5.73 0.07
CA GLY A 228 -3.20 -4.45 -0.44
C GLY A 228 -4.72 -4.44 -0.70
N ASN A 229 -5.23 -3.32 -1.19
CA ASN A 229 -6.67 -3.14 -1.47
C ASN A 229 -7.14 -4.08 -2.58
N GLY A 230 -8.17 -4.89 -2.30
CA GLY A 230 -8.74 -5.85 -3.23
C GLY A 230 -9.35 -5.19 -4.47
N GLY A 231 -10.07 -4.09 -4.28
CA GLY A 231 -10.70 -3.36 -5.37
C GLY A 231 -9.70 -2.79 -6.38
N THR A 232 -8.64 -2.12 -5.90
CA THR A 232 -7.59 -1.62 -6.81
C THR A 232 -6.94 -2.76 -7.60
N ARG A 233 -6.69 -3.92 -6.96
CA ARG A 233 -6.13 -5.10 -7.65
C ARG A 233 -7.12 -5.79 -8.58
N SER A 234 -8.42 -5.67 -8.35
CA SER A 234 -9.44 -6.29 -9.20
C SER A 234 -9.39 -5.80 -10.65
N LEU A 235 -8.92 -4.57 -10.89
CA LEU A 235 -8.75 -4.04 -12.24
C LEU A 235 -7.69 -4.82 -13.05
N ILE A 236 -6.66 -5.37 -12.38
CA ILE A 236 -5.69 -6.25 -13.03
C ILE A 236 -6.36 -7.55 -13.49
N PHE A 237 -7.23 -8.12 -12.67
CA PHE A 237 -7.99 -9.32 -13.05
C PHE A 237 -8.97 -9.02 -14.17
N LYS A 238 -9.71 -7.90 -14.07
CA LYS A 238 -10.65 -7.46 -15.11
C LYS A 238 -9.97 -7.24 -16.46
N TYR A 239 -8.76 -6.67 -16.47
CA TYR A 239 -7.99 -6.52 -17.69
C TYR A 239 -7.57 -7.87 -18.30
N ARG A 240 -7.08 -8.80 -17.46
CA ARG A 240 -6.67 -10.14 -17.90
C ARG A 240 -7.85 -10.97 -18.45
N GLU A 241 -9.02 -10.85 -17.82
CA GLU A 241 -10.27 -11.45 -18.32
C GLU A 241 -10.61 -10.95 -19.72
N LYS A 242 -10.49 -9.62 -19.96
CA LYS A 242 -10.70 -9.02 -21.29
C LYS A 242 -9.73 -9.56 -22.35
N LEU A 243 -8.55 -10.02 -21.95
CA LEU A 243 -7.56 -10.63 -22.84
C LEU A 243 -7.75 -12.14 -23.04
N GLY A 244 -8.75 -12.76 -22.41
CA GLY A 244 -8.97 -14.20 -22.46
C GLY A 244 -7.90 -15.04 -21.80
N ILE A 245 -7.16 -14.47 -20.80
CA ILE A 245 -6.07 -15.16 -20.13
C ILE A 245 -6.63 -15.95 -18.93
N ASN A 246 -6.56 -17.30 -18.97
CA ASN A 246 -6.93 -18.19 -17.83
C ASN A 246 -8.29 -17.85 -17.19
N GLU A 247 -9.33 -17.69 -17.97
CA GLU A 247 -10.66 -17.17 -17.56
C GLU A 247 -11.22 -17.82 -16.29
N GLU A 248 -11.20 -19.14 -16.18
CA GLU A 248 -11.75 -19.86 -15.02
C GLU A 248 -10.94 -19.57 -13.74
N ALA A 249 -9.64 -19.66 -13.80
CA ALA A 249 -8.77 -19.42 -12.65
C ALA A 249 -8.79 -17.94 -12.21
N LEU A 250 -8.91 -16.99 -13.14
CA LEU A 250 -9.09 -15.56 -12.85
C LEU A 250 -10.44 -15.29 -12.21
N ARG A 251 -11.51 -15.91 -12.72
CA ARG A 251 -12.86 -15.79 -12.17
C ARG A 251 -12.89 -16.29 -10.73
N ASN A 252 -12.34 -17.48 -10.47
CA ASN A 252 -12.25 -18.02 -9.12
C ASN A 252 -11.44 -17.11 -8.19
N ARG A 253 -10.34 -16.54 -8.68
CA ARG A 253 -9.49 -15.61 -7.92
C ARG A 253 -10.22 -14.31 -7.60
N ARG A 254 -11.00 -13.79 -8.52
CA ARG A 254 -11.81 -12.59 -8.33
C ARG A 254 -12.94 -12.84 -7.33
N GLU A 255 -13.63 -13.98 -7.42
CA GLU A 255 -14.67 -14.37 -6.44
C GLU A 255 -14.09 -14.50 -5.02
N GLU A 256 -12.94 -15.14 -4.86
CA GLU A 256 -12.24 -15.20 -3.57
C GLU A 256 -11.86 -13.78 -3.04
N ALA A 257 -11.58 -12.84 -3.91
CA ALA A 257 -11.18 -11.50 -3.52
C ALA A 257 -12.38 -10.61 -3.14
N LYS A 258 -13.60 -10.89 -3.63
CA LYS A 258 -14.81 -10.08 -3.37
C LYS A 258 -15.12 -9.91 -1.89
N GLN A 259 -14.81 -10.88 -1.05
CA GLN A 259 -14.98 -10.77 0.39
C GLN A 259 -14.12 -9.67 1.06
N PHE A 260 -13.10 -9.14 0.36
CA PHE A 260 -12.17 -8.15 0.90
C PHE A 260 -12.39 -6.73 0.39
N TYR A 261 -13.33 -6.52 -0.57
CA TYR A 261 -13.65 -5.22 -1.11
C TYR A 261 -15.14 -5.13 -1.49
N ASP A 262 -15.62 -3.92 -1.71
CA ASP A 262 -16.97 -3.66 -2.20
C ASP A 262 -17.07 -4.04 -3.68
N ALA A 263 -17.51 -5.26 -3.94
CA ALA A 263 -17.56 -5.83 -5.29
C ALA A 263 -18.51 -5.06 -6.21
N SER A 264 -19.67 -4.60 -5.70
CA SER A 264 -20.64 -3.85 -6.48
C SER A 264 -20.02 -2.58 -7.07
N TYR A 265 -19.30 -1.84 -6.24
CA TYR A 265 -18.63 -0.62 -6.67
C TYR A 265 -17.51 -0.85 -7.70
N TYR A 266 -16.64 -1.84 -7.46
CA TYR A 266 -15.47 -2.08 -8.33
C TYR A 266 -15.78 -2.89 -9.58
N ASP A 267 -16.84 -3.71 -9.57
CA ASP A 267 -17.23 -4.53 -10.72
C ASP A 267 -17.86 -3.69 -11.84
N GLU A 268 -18.53 -2.59 -11.48
CA GLU A 268 -19.12 -1.64 -12.43
C GLU A 268 -18.09 -0.65 -13.00
N MET A 269 -16.98 -0.40 -12.29
CA MET A 269 -15.97 0.56 -12.73
C MET A 269 -15.30 0.14 -14.03
N GLU A 270 -15.08 1.08 -14.93
CA GLU A 270 -14.19 0.89 -16.07
C GLU A 270 -12.73 0.79 -15.66
N LEU A 271 -11.86 0.31 -16.57
CA LEU A 271 -10.43 0.31 -16.36
C LEU A 271 -9.91 1.75 -16.33
N GLY A 272 -9.47 2.21 -15.17
CA GLY A 272 -9.05 3.58 -14.97
C GLY A 272 -8.60 3.85 -13.52
N ILE A 273 -8.15 5.06 -13.30
CA ILE A 273 -7.89 5.62 -11.98
C ILE A 273 -9.09 6.48 -11.62
N HIS A 274 -9.75 6.15 -10.51
CA HIS A 274 -11.00 6.79 -10.12
C HIS A 274 -10.88 7.39 -8.72
N LEU A 275 -11.44 8.59 -8.56
CA LEU A 275 -11.59 9.23 -7.26
C LEU A 275 -12.77 8.61 -6.50
N ASP A 276 -12.52 8.13 -5.28
CA ASP A 276 -13.55 7.58 -4.40
C ASP A 276 -13.96 8.62 -3.36
N GLU A 277 -15.10 9.28 -3.61
CA GLU A 277 -15.72 10.28 -2.75
C GLU A 277 -17.03 9.79 -2.11
N ARG A 278 -17.27 8.49 -2.03
CA ARG A 278 -18.50 7.92 -1.45
C ARG A 278 -18.82 8.44 -0.05
N TRP A 279 -17.82 8.84 0.71
CA TRP A 279 -18.03 9.43 2.04
C TRP A 279 -18.96 10.65 2.01
N ARG A 280 -19.02 11.42 0.90
CA ARG A 280 -19.87 12.62 0.78
C ARG A 280 -21.36 12.30 0.84
N VAL A 281 -21.74 11.09 0.45
CA VAL A 281 -23.14 10.62 0.45
C VAL A 281 -23.41 9.54 1.50
N GLU A 282 -22.38 8.80 1.94
CA GLU A 282 -22.52 7.69 2.88
C GLU A 282 -22.44 8.14 4.37
N LEU A 283 -21.65 9.19 4.68
CA LEU A 283 -21.59 9.73 6.03
C LEU A 283 -22.76 10.66 6.29
N SER A 284 -23.48 10.42 7.38
CA SER A 284 -24.53 11.35 7.83
C SER A 284 -23.93 12.68 8.29
N ARG A 285 -24.76 13.71 8.33
CA ARG A 285 -24.36 15.01 8.87
C ARG A 285 -23.79 14.90 10.29
N GLU A 286 -24.43 14.11 11.15
CA GLU A 286 -23.96 13.86 12.53
C GLU A 286 -22.58 13.21 12.58
N HIS A 287 -22.30 12.25 11.65
CA HIS A 287 -21.00 11.64 11.52
C HIS A 287 -19.93 12.65 11.10
N CYS A 288 -20.24 13.56 10.17
CA CYS A 288 -19.33 14.61 9.75
C CYS A 288 -19.07 15.62 10.88
N GLU A 289 -20.09 16.04 11.61
CA GLU A 289 -19.96 16.91 12.79
C GLU A 289 -19.10 16.24 13.88
N CYS A 290 -19.32 14.96 14.14
CA CYS A 290 -18.50 14.16 15.06
C CYS A 290 -17.03 14.11 14.59
N PHE A 291 -16.78 13.91 13.29
CA PHE A 291 -15.44 13.92 12.72
C PHE A 291 -14.76 15.28 12.92
N ASP A 292 -15.43 16.37 12.59
CA ASP A 292 -14.87 17.73 12.71
C ASP A 292 -14.51 18.07 14.15
N MET A 293 -15.37 17.67 15.10
CA MET A 293 -15.12 17.87 16.52
C MET A 293 -13.92 17.07 17.03
N LEU A 294 -13.77 15.80 16.64
CA LEU A 294 -12.77 14.90 17.19
C LEU A 294 -11.43 14.98 16.45
N ALA A 295 -11.44 15.24 15.14
CA ALA A 295 -10.29 15.06 14.26
C ALA A 295 -10.12 16.14 13.18
N GLY A 296 -10.96 17.20 13.17
CA GLY A 296 -10.90 18.25 12.16
C GLY A 296 -9.54 18.92 12.04
N ASP A 297 -8.86 19.20 13.15
CA ASP A 297 -7.53 19.81 13.13
C ASP A 297 -6.45 18.86 12.58
N THR A 298 -6.55 17.57 12.88
CA THR A 298 -5.65 16.57 12.28
C THR A 298 -5.87 16.49 10.77
N ASN A 299 -7.11 16.56 10.29
CA ASN A 299 -7.41 16.54 8.86
C ASN A 299 -6.84 17.79 8.15
N LYS A 300 -6.97 18.98 8.75
CA LYS A 300 -6.37 20.22 8.25
C LYS A 300 -4.83 20.14 8.17
N SER A 301 -4.18 19.43 9.11
CA SER A 301 -2.72 19.25 9.10
C SER A 301 -2.22 18.44 7.89
N LEU A 302 -3.13 17.78 7.18
CA LEU A 302 -2.88 17.08 5.93
C LEU A 302 -3.28 17.92 4.70
N ASP A 303 -3.54 19.20 4.87
CA ASP A 303 -3.99 20.15 3.83
C ASP A 303 -5.41 19.89 3.30
N TYR A 304 -6.26 19.20 4.09
CA TYR A 304 -7.69 19.05 3.80
C TYR A 304 -8.52 20.09 4.56
N GLY A 305 -9.14 21.01 3.82
CA GLY A 305 -10.02 22.04 4.35
C GLY A 305 -11.38 21.51 4.82
N ARG A 306 -12.21 22.44 5.34
CA ARG A 306 -13.63 22.21 5.57
C ARG A 306 -14.39 22.36 4.24
N ASP A 307 -14.38 21.35 3.38
CA ASP A 307 -15.37 21.29 2.31
C ASP A 307 -16.70 20.85 2.92
N GLU A 308 -17.70 21.68 2.82
CA GLU A 308 -19.04 21.31 3.24
C GLU A 308 -19.54 20.12 2.38
N PRO A 309 -20.18 19.11 2.99
CA PRO A 309 -20.82 18.04 2.24
C PRO A 309 -21.85 18.67 1.29
N GLN A 310 -21.80 18.33 0.02
CA GLN A 310 -22.88 18.69 -0.91
C GLN A 310 -24.10 17.83 -0.59
N HIS A 311 -24.95 18.32 0.32
CA HIS A 311 -26.28 17.75 0.49
C HIS A 311 -27.12 18.17 -0.70
N HIS A 312 -27.38 17.26 -1.63
CA HIS A 312 -28.48 17.42 -2.55
C HIS A 312 -29.77 17.25 -1.75
N GLU A 313 -30.57 18.34 -1.67
CA GLU A 313 -31.95 18.31 -1.17
C GLU A 313 -32.84 17.40 -2.02
#